data_6fe42ef81eb70931c9509283c6be4db1
#
_entry.id   6fe42ef81eb70931c9509283c6be4db1
#
_cell.length_a   1.000
_cell.length_b   1.000
_cell.length_c   1.000
_cell.angle_alpha   90.00
_cell.angle_beta   90.00
_cell.angle_gamma   90.00
#
_symmetry.space_group_name_H-M   'P 1'
#
loop_
_entity.id
_entity.type
_entity.pdbx_description
1 polymer ?
#
loop_
_entity_poly.entity_id
_entity_poly.type
_entity_poly.pdbx_seq_one_letter_code
_entity_poly.pdbx_strand_id
1 'polypeptide(L)'
;MSEGLSREIGKWELVALLINVTVGAGILKLPADVQKTVGNYSLLAFVVCALIIGLIALCFAEVGSRFSGTGGPYLYAREAFGATSAFLVGWLMWLTRLAGFATLVQVFVAYLGYFWPAAESGLTRTAIITGLVVVLTGINLIGVKQSARTSDVFTVSKLIPLILFIIAGLFFISPARFTLTSAPSFGSFTSAVFVLVYVFSGFEAVLVNSGELRQPQRAIPFALIVALSTAVVVLLLIQIVCIGVLPDLANSQRPLADASFVFLGRAGPLVISAGALISIFGTLNVIMLACTRLPFAMATQHQLPTPLARVHKRFRTPHISILTCAAAALLISLTGTFIYAVKITVITRVMVYASTCAALPILRRRKAFTETSSFKVPAGIPVSIICVAICFWLLVSSDWREARDVSIAIVAGLIVYALTRIMSNSRRGAAIKETSTDYNDYVD
;
A
#
# COMPACT_ATOMS: atom_id res chain seq x y z
N MET A 1 23.19 -9.72 21.95
CA MET A 1 21.96 -10.48 22.15
C MET A 1 20.85 -9.68 21.47
N SER A 2 20.34 -10.14 20.33
CA SER A 2 19.18 -9.54 19.71
C SER A 2 17.97 -9.88 20.60
N GLU A 3 17.42 -8.89 21.28
CA GLU A 3 16.10 -9.02 21.91
C GLU A 3 15.13 -9.44 20.80
N GLY A 4 14.66 -10.69 20.85
CA GLY A 4 13.70 -11.23 19.90
C GLY A 4 12.40 -10.44 20.02
N LEU A 5 11.83 -10.05 18.88
CA LEU A 5 10.50 -9.41 18.85
C LEU A 5 9.49 -10.31 19.59
N SER A 6 8.67 -9.73 20.43
CA SER A 6 7.58 -10.42 21.11
C SER A 6 6.57 -10.92 20.07
N ARG A 7 6.30 -12.23 20.07
CA ARG A 7 5.36 -12.87 19.12
C ARG A 7 3.96 -12.86 19.71
N GLU A 8 3.26 -11.76 19.57
CA GLU A 8 1.95 -11.54 20.19
C GLU A 8 0.77 -11.68 19.23
N ILE A 9 0.98 -11.42 17.94
CA ILE A 9 -0.10 -11.35 16.94
C ILE A 9 -0.61 -12.77 16.61
N GLY A 10 -1.89 -13.03 16.90
CA GLY A 10 -2.59 -14.24 16.54
C GLY A 10 -3.19 -14.20 15.12
N LYS A 11 -3.75 -15.33 14.67
CA LYS A 11 -4.31 -15.45 13.31
C LYS A 11 -5.52 -14.52 13.06
N TRP A 12 -6.39 -14.29 14.04
CA TRP A 12 -7.57 -13.44 13.92
C TRP A 12 -7.22 -11.95 13.99
N GLU A 13 -6.23 -11.58 14.80
CA GLU A 13 -5.67 -10.23 14.82
C GLU A 13 -5.03 -9.89 13.48
N LEU A 14 -4.33 -10.86 12.87
CA LEU A 14 -3.79 -10.71 11.51
C LEU A 14 -4.90 -10.54 10.47
N VAL A 15 -6.01 -11.29 10.57
CA VAL A 15 -7.20 -11.10 9.71
C VAL A 15 -7.74 -9.68 9.83
N ALA A 16 -7.92 -9.19 11.06
CA ALA A 16 -8.45 -7.86 11.32
C ALA A 16 -7.52 -6.77 10.74
N LEU A 17 -6.20 -6.90 10.94
CA LEU A 17 -5.21 -6.00 10.36
C LEU A 17 -5.26 -6.00 8.83
N LEU A 18 -5.36 -7.16 8.20
CA LEU A 18 -5.44 -7.30 6.75
C LEU A 18 -6.73 -6.68 6.20
N ILE A 19 -7.90 -6.94 6.81
CA ILE A 19 -9.17 -6.31 6.43
C ILE A 19 -9.06 -4.80 6.55
N ASN A 20 -8.52 -4.30 7.66
CA ASN A 20 -8.37 -2.88 7.89
C ASN A 20 -7.51 -2.19 6.83
N VAL A 21 -6.45 -2.82 6.38
CA VAL A 21 -5.57 -2.24 5.34
C VAL A 21 -6.16 -2.40 3.95
N THR A 22 -6.75 -3.56 3.63
CA THR A 22 -7.31 -3.85 2.30
C THR A 22 -8.59 -3.05 2.04
N VAL A 23 -9.51 -2.96 3.01
CA VAL A 23 -10.67 -2.06 2.91
C VAL A 23 -10.20 -0.63 3.21
N GLY A 24 -9.37 -0.10 2.31
CA GLY A 24 -8.76 1.23 2.42
C GLY A 24 -9.65 2.36 1.91
N ALA A 25 -9.15 3.60 1.97
CA ALA A 25 -9.89 4.77 1.52
C ALA A 25 -10.05 4.85 -0.02
N GLY A 26 -9.41 3.97 -0.78
CA GLY A 26 -9.63 3.88 -2.24
C GLY A 26 -11.07 3.62 -2.61
N ILE A 27 -11.79 2.83 -1.81
CA ILE A 27 -13.22 2.55 -2.04
C ILE A 27 -14.11 3.80 -1.93
N LEU A 28 -13.65 4.84 -1.25
CA LEU A 28 -14.40 6.07 -1.09
C LEU A 28 -14.51 6.90 -2.39
N LYS A 29 -13.66 6.65 -3.39
CA LYS A 29 -13.64 7.40 -4.65
C LYS A 29 -13.65 6.53 -5.91
N LEU A 30 -12.95 5.41 -5.90
CA LEU A 30 -12.81 4.55 -7.09
C LEU A 30 -14.13 3.99 -7.67
N PRO A 31 -15.22 3.79 -6.92
CA PRO A 31 -16.51 3.42 -7.51
C PRO A 31 -16.95 4.34 -8.65
N ALA A 32 -16.80 5.65 -8.49
CA ALA A 32 -17.13 6.62 -9.52
C ALA A 32 -16.16 6.60 -10.69
N ASP A 33 -14.86 6.57 -10.44
CA ASP A 33 -13.82 6.60 -11.47
C ASP A 33 -13.89 5.34 -12.36
N VAL A 34 -14.13 4.17 -11.78
CA VAL A 34 -14.29 2.91 -12.52
C VAL A 34 -15.60 2.92 -13.31
N GLN A 35 -16.69 3.40 -12.72
CA GLN A 35 -17.96 3.56 -13.42
C GLN A 35 -17.84 4.50 -14.63
N LYS A 36 -17.09 5.58 -14.50
CA LYS A 36 -16.80 6.52 -15.60
C LYS A 36 -16.05 5.86 -16.75
N THR A 37 -15.17 4.91 -16.44
CA THR A 37 -14.30 4.27 -17.45
C THR A 37 -15.00 3.13 -18.18
N VAL A 38 -15.81 2.31 -17.49
CA VAL A 38 -16.37 1.07 -18.04
C VAL A 38 -17.88 0.91 -17.81
N GLY A 39 -18.56 1.91 -17.25
CA GLY A 39 -19.99 1.82 -16.95
C GLY A 39 -20.31 0.65 -16.00
N ASN A 40 -21.44 0.00 -16.21
CA ASN A 40 -21.89 -1.12 -15.37
C ASN A 40 -21.02 -2.38 -15.50
N TYR A 41 -20.11 -2.44 -16.48
CA TYR A 41 -19.04 -3.44 -16.51
C TYR A 41 -18.02 -3.27 -15.37
N SER A 42 -18.13 -2.21 -14.58
CA SER A 42 -17.35 -2.01 -13.37
C SER A 42 -17.46 -3.19 -12.39
N LEU A 43 -18.65 -3.80 -12.24
CA LEU A 43 -18.81 -5.00 -11.40
C LEU A 43 -17.97 -6.17 -11.90
N LEU A 44 -17.95 -6.39 -13.22
CA LEU A 44 -17.09 -7.43 -13.82
C LEU A 44 -15.61 -7.10 -13.61
N ALA A 45 -15.22 -5.83 -13.73
CA ALA A 45 -13.84 -5.40 -13.47
C ALA A 45 -13.43 -5.64 -12.01
N PHE A 46 -14.33 -5.40 -11.03
CA PHE A 46 -14.08 -5.76 -9.61
C PHE A 46 -13.87 -7.27 -9.44
N VAL A 47 -14.71 -8.12 -10.06
CA VAL A 47 -14.57 -9.58 -9.97
C VAL A 47 -13.27 -10.06 -10.60
N VAL A 48 -12.92 -9.57 -11.80
CA VAL A 48 -11.67 -9.92 -12.49
C VAL A 48 -10.45 -9.49 -11.66
N CYS A 49 -10.48 -8.26 -11.13
CA CYS A 49 -9.41 -7.78 -10.26
C CYS A 49 -9.28 -8.61 -8.98
N ALA A 50 -10.41 -9.00 -8.35
CA ALA A 50 -10.42 -9.86 -7.17
C ALA A 50 -9.80 -11.23 -7.45
N LEU A 51 -10.08 -11.83 -8.61
CA LEU A 51 -9.47 -13.10 -9.03
C LEU A 51 -7.97 -12.97 -9.24
N ILE A 52 -7.52 -11.89 -9.92
CA ILE A 52 -6.09 -11.60 -10.13
C ILE A 52 -5.37 -11.45 -8.78
N ILE A 53 -5.90 -10.63 -7.89
CA ILE A 53 -5.29 -10.40 -6.58
C ILE A 53 -5.36 -11.66 -5.72
N GLY A 54 -6.42 -12.45 -5.83
CA GLY A 54 -6.54 -13.75 -5.16
C GLY A 54 -5.42 -14.71 -5.56
N LEU A 55 -5.13 -14.85 -6.86
CA LEU A 55 -4.02 -15.66 -7.36
C LEU A 55 -2.65 -15.15 -6.87
N ILE A 56 -2.43 -13.84 -6.91
CA ILE A 56 -1.21 -13.21 -6.38
C ILE A 56 -1.09 -13.48 -4.87
N ALA A 57 -2.17 -13.31 -4.12
CA ALA A 57 -2.19 -13.54 -2.68
C ALA A 57 -1.91 -15.01 -2.30
N LEU A 58 -2.29 -15.98 -3.12
CA LEU A 58 -1.87 -17.38 -2.93
C LEU A 58 -0.36 -17.53 -3.03
N CYS A 59 0.30 -16.87 -3.99
CA CYS A 59 1.76 -16.86 -4.05
C CYS A 59 2.38 -16.22 -2.79
N PHE A 60 1.81 -15.10 -2.33
CA PHE A 60 2.23 -14.46 -1.08
C PHE A 60 2.00 -15.34 0.15
N ALA A 61 0.89 -16.06 0.20
CA ALA A 61 0.58 -17.00 1.27
C ALA A 61 1.63 -18.11 1.39
N GLU A 62 2.02 -18.70 0.26
CA GLU A 62 3.04 -19.74 0.25
C GLU A 62 4.42 -19.17 0.55
N VAL A 63 4.85 -18.12 -0.14
CA VAL A 63 6.17 -17.52 0.09
C VAL A 63 6.26 -16.99 1.51
N GLY A 64 5.28 -16.20 1.95
CA GLY A 64 5.27 -15.59 3.28
C GLY A 64 5.26 -16.61 4.42
N SER A 65 4.57 -17.74 4.24
CA SER A 65 4.52 -18.81 5.25
C SER A 65 5.89 -19.47 5.52
N ARG A 66 6.87 -19.28 4.63
CA ARG A 66 8.24 -19.84 4.76
C ARG A 66 9.17 -18.95 5.56
N PHE A 67 8.78 -17.70 5.84
CA PHE A 67 9.60 -16.73 6.54
C PHE A 67 9.00 -16.39 7.91
N SER A 68 9.82 -16.44 8.93
CA SER A 68 9.48 -16.03 10.30
C SER A 68 10.12 -14.68 10.69
N GLY A 69 10.87 -14.06 9.78
CA GLY A 69 11.55 -12.78 10.00
C GLY A 69 10.74 -11.59 9.53
N THR A 70 11.02 -10.41 10.09
CA THR A 70 10.45 -9.12 9.65
C THR A 70 11.06 -8.67 8.33
N GLY A 71 10.22 -8.19 7.40
CA GLY A 71 10.69 -7.64 6.11
C GLY A 71 9.81 -7.98 4.90
N GLY A 72 8.99 -9.04 4.97
CA GLY A 72 8.04 -9.40 3.90
C GLY A 72 8.68 -9.50 2.52
N PRO A 73 8.13 -8.82 1.47
CA PRO A 73 8.62 -8.89 0.10
C PRO A 73 10.11 -8.57 -0.08
N TYR A 74 10.66 -7.66 0.76
CA TYR A 74 12.09 -7.36 0.77
C TYR A 74 12.92 -8.61 1.09
N LEU A 75 12.53 -9.39 2.13
CA LEU A 75 13.22 -10.63 2.48
C LEU A 75 13.06 -11.69 1.41
N TYR A 76 11.88 -11.80 0.80
CA TYR A 76 11.63 -12.77 -0.26
C TYR A 76 12.53 -12.51 -1.47
N ALA A 77 12.64 -11.24 -1.89
CA ALA A 77 13.53 -10.83 -2.96
C ALA A 77 15.01 -11.03 -2.62
N ARG A 78 15.41 -10.73 -1.37
CA ARG A 78 16.78 -10.93 -0.90
C ARG A 78 17.20 -12.38 -0.98
N GLU A 79 16.33 -13.26 -0.53
CA GLU A 79 16.61 -14.70 -0.50
C GLU A 79 16.57 -15.31 -1.90
N ALA A 80 15.63 -14.89 -2.76
CA ALA A 80 15.51 -15.44 -4.10
C ALA A 80 16.56 -14.89 -5.08
N PHE A 81 16.80 -13.58 -5.08
CA PHE A 81 17.52 -12.85 -6.12
C PHE A 81 18.74 -12.08 -5.62
N GLY A 82 18.98 -12.01 -4.31
CA GLY A 82 20.12 -11.34 -3.71
C GLY A 82 19.89 -9.87 -3.34
N ALA A 83 20.96 -9.20 -2.89
CA ALA A 83 20.90 -7.90 -2.21
C ALA A 83 20.41 -6.74 -3.09
N THR A 84 20.78 -6.70 -4.37
CA THR A 84 20.37 -5.62 -5.29
C THR A 84 18.86 -5.66 -5.55
N SER A 85 18.31 -6.87 -5.78
CA SER A 85 16.87 -7.06 -5.98
C SER A 85 16.09 -6.74 -4.71
N ALA A 86 16.62 -7.10 -3.54
CA ALA A 86 16.04 -6.72 -2.26
C ALA A 86 15.99 -5.19 -2.08
N PHE A 87 17.08 -4.50 -2.41
CA PHE A 87 17.10 -3.04 -2.40
C PHE A 87 16.01 -2.47 -3.31
N LEU A 88 15.91 -2.95 -4.56
CA LEU A 88 14.91 -2.49 -5.51
C LEU A 88 13.48 -2.69 -4.98
N VAL A 89 13.18 -3.86 -4.42
CA VAL A 89 11.86 -4.13 -3.81
C VAL A 89 11.59 -3.20 -2.63
N GLY A 90 12.57 -2.97 -1.75
CA GLY A 90 12.45 -2.01 -0.64
C GLY A 90 12.20 -0.58 -1.14
N TRP A 91 12.90 -0.16 -2.19
CA TRP A 91 12.74 1.14 -2.83
C TRP A 91 11.33 1.30 -3.44
N LEU A 92 10.86 0.28 -4.18
CA LEU A 92 9.51 0.26 -4.74
C LEU A 92 8.44 0.30 -3.65
N MET A 93 8.63 -0.42 -2.54
CA MET A 93 7.72 -0.36 -1.39
C MET A 93 7.69 1.04 -0.76
N TRP A 94 8.81 1.75 -0.72
CA TRP A 94 8.86 3.13 -0.27
C TRP A 94 8.10 4.07 -1.20
N LEU A 95 8.34 3.98 -2.52
CA LEU A 95 7.59 4.74 -3.53
C LEU A 95 6.07 4.46 -3.47
N THR A 96 5.69 3.20 -3.30
CA THR A 96 4.28 2.79 -3.12
C THR A 96 3.64 3.52 -1.93
N ARG A 97 4.35 3.66 -0.82
CA ARG A 97 3.85 4.35 0.38
C ARG A 97 3.72 5.86 0.17
N LEU A 98 4.70 6.48 -0.50
CA LEU A 98 4.65 7.90 -0.84
C LEU A 98 3.46 8.22 -1.77
N ALA A 99 3.30 7.46 -2.84
CA ALA A 99 2.20 7.65 -3.78
C ALA A 99 0.83 7.30 -3.15
N GLY A 100 0.77 6.25 -2.33
CA GLY A 100 -0.41 5.91 -1.54
C GLY A 100 -0.81 7.00 -0.55
N PHE A 101 0.17 7.64 0.12
CA PHE A 101 -0.08 8.80 0.96
C PHE A 101 -0.69 9.94 0.15
N ALA A 102 -0.09 10.28 -1.01
CA ALA A 102 -0.61 11.32 -1.88
C ALA A 102 -2.04 11.01 -2.38
N THR A 103 -2.33 9.74 -2.71
CA THR A 103 -3.69 9.29 -3.06
C THR A 103 -4.69 9.60 -1.94
N LEU A 104 -4.36 9.27 -0.71
CA LEU A 104 -5.23 9.50 0.45
C LEU A 104 -5.42 10.99 0.76
N VAL A 105 -4.40 11.80 0.55
CA VAL A 105 -4.49 13.27 0.68
C VAL A 105 -5.53 13.83 -0.31
N GLN A 106 -5.58 13.33 -1.54
CA GLN A 106 -6.59 13.75 -2.52
C GLN A 106 -7.99 13.37 -2.09
N VAL A 107 -8.17 12.16 -1.55
CA VAL A 107 -9.48 11.71 -1.02
C VAL A 107 -9.88 12.55 0.20
N PHE A 108 -8.93 12.87 1.10
CA PHE A 108 -9.18 13.73 2.24
C PHE A 108 -9.72 15.11 1.81
N VAL A 109 -9.06 15.73 0.83
CA VAL A 109 -9.49 17.05 0.29
C VAL A 109 -10.88 16.95 -0.34
N ALA A 110 -11.16 15.89 -1.13
CA ALA A 110 -12.46 15.70 -1.75
C ALA A 110 -13.59 15.54 -0.71
N TYR A 111 -13.38 14.79 0.37
CA TYR A 111 -14.38 14.64 1.44
C TYR A 111 -14.47 15.86 2.35
N LEU A 112 -13.38 16.62 2.54
CA LEU A 112 -13.41 17.91 3.23
C LEU A 112 -14.22 18.94 2.45
N GLY A 113 -14.22 18.87 1.13
CA GLY A 113 -15.02 19.71 0.23
C GLY A 113 -16.53 19.61 0.48
N TYR A 114 -17.02 18.54 1.10
CA TYR A 114 -18.41 18.46 1.56
C TYR A 114 -18.74 19.54 2.60
N PHE A 115 -17.83 19.79 3.54
CA PHE A 115 -18.00 20.77 4.61
C PHE A 115 -17.53 22.16 4.19
N TRP A 116 -16.52 22.21 3.33
CA TRP A 116 -15.88 23.44 2.89
C TRP A 116 -15.52 23.38 1.41
N PRO A 117 -16.42 23.78 0.48
CA PRO A 117 -16.23 23.66 -0.96
C PRO A 117 -14.94 24.31 -1.48
N ALA A 118 -14.49 25.43 -0.87
CA ALA A 118 -13.23 26.07 -1.25
C ALA A 118 -11.97 25.20 -1.01
N ALA A 119 -12.09 24.10 -0.24
CA ALA A 119 -11.00 23.15 -0.01
C ALA A 119 -10.55 22.42 -1.29
N GLU A 120 -11.41 22.31 -2.31
CA GLU A 120 -11.15 21.50 -3.51
C GLU A 120 -10.28 22.20 -4.56
N SER A 121 -10.08 23.53 -4.45
CA SER A 121 -9.41 24.29 -5.50
C SER A 121 -8.49 25.40 -4.99
N GLY A 122 -7.64 25.89 -5.88
CA GLY A 122 -6.81 27.09 -5.69
C GLY A 122 -5.84 27.02 -4.51
N LEU A 123 -5.61 28.18 -3.93
CA LEU A 123 -4.65 28.35 -2.82
C LEU A 123 -5.10 27.63 -1.55
N THR A 124 -6.43 27.56 -1.31
CA THR A 124 -7.01 26.89 -0.14
C THR A 124 -6.67 25.39 -0.17
N ARG A 125 -6.82 24.72 -1.32
CA ARG A 125 -6.42 23.32 -1.49
C ARG A 125 -4.95 23.12 -1.17
N THR A 126 -4.07 23.96 -1.72
CA THR A 126 -2.62 23.90 -1.47
C THR A 126 -2.29 24.09 0.02
N ALA A 127 -2.94 25.05 0.68
CA ALA A 127 -2.75 25.32 2.10
C ALA A 127 -3.21 24.13 2.97
N ILE A 128 -4.35 23.51 2.64
CA ILE A 128 -4.87 22.33 3.36
C ILE A 128 -3.93 21.14 3.20
N ILE A 129 -3.48 20.83 1.97
CA ILE A 129 -2.54 19.74 1.73
C ILE A 129 -1.24 19.97 2.50
N THR A 130 -0.69 21.18 2.41
CA THR A 130 0.56 21.54 3.11
C THR A 130 0.38 21.46 4.62
N GLY A 131 -0.69 22.03 5.16
CA GLY A 131 -1.01 21.98 6.59
C GLY A 131 -1.17 20.55 7.11
N LEU A 132 -1.87 19.68 6.35
CA LEU A 132 -2.04 18.27 6.69
C LEU A 132 -0.69 17.54 6.76
N VAL A 133 0.19 17.73 5.76
CA VAL A 133 1.52 17.12 5.73
C VAL A 133 2.38 17.66 6.87
N VAL A 134 2.36 18.98 7.14
CA VAL A 134 3.13 19.59 8.23
C VAL A 134 2.68 19.07 9.60
N VAL A 135 1.36 18.98 9.86
CA VAL A 135 0.83 18.42 11.11
C VAL A 135 1.26 16.97 11.30
N LEU A 136 1.08 16.12 10.28
CA LEU A 136 1.48 14.72 10.36
C LEU A 136 3.01 14.56 10.51
N THR A 137 3.79 15.42 9.87
CA THR A 137 5.25 15.46 10.05
C THR A 137 5.62 15.83 11.48
N GLY A 138 4.99 16.84 12.05
CA GLY A 138 5.18 17.26 13.45
C GLY A 138 4.88 16.14 14.44
N ILE A 139 3.73 15.45 14.27
CA ILE A 139 3.35 14.29 15.10
C ILE A 139 4.43 13.20 15.04
N ASN A 140 4.92 12.88 13.84
CA ASN A 140 5.94 11.84 13.66
C ASN A 140 7.34 12.28 14.16
N LEU A 141 7.69 13.57 14.08
CA LEU A 141 8.95 14.10 14.62
C LEU A 141 8.99 14.03 16.14
N ILE A 142 7.90 14.40 16.81
CA ILE A 142 7.77 14.34 18.28
C ILE A 142 7.74 12.89 18.76
N GLY A 143 7.34 11.95 17.89
CA GLY A 143 7.35 10.52 18.23
C GLY A 143 6.20 10.12 19.14
N VAL A 144 5.03 10.70 18.95
CA VAL A 144 3.81 10.31 19.67
C VAL A 144 3.54 8.83 19.44
N LYS A 145 3.63 8.04 20.50
CA LYS A 145 3.31 6.61 20.47
C LYS A 145 1.83 6.46 20.13
N GLN A 146 1.53 5.91 18.97
CA GLN A 146 0.17 5.44 18.71
C GLN A 146 -0.13 4.30 19.68
N SER A 147 -1.12 4.52 20.55
CA SER A 147 -1.62 3.41 21.37
C SER A 147 -2.45 2.47 20.49
N ALA A 148 -2.49 1.19 20.84
CA ALA A 148 -3.38 0.22 20.19
C ALA A 148 -4.83 0.75 20.16
N ARG A 149 -5.29 1.38 21.24
CA ARG A 149 -6.61 2.01 21.33
C ARG A 149 -6.88 3.07 20.25
N THR A 150 -5.88 3.88 19.88
CA THR A 150 -6.02 4.88 18.81
C THR A 150 -6.20 4.21 17.45
N SER A 151 -5.48 3.12 17.19
CA SER A 151 -5.64 2.32 15.97
C SER A 151 -7.04 1.67 15.89
N ASP A 152 -7.56 1.17 17.02
CA ASP A 152 -8.89 0.56 17.10
C ASP A 152 -9.98 1.59 16.81
N VAL A 153 -9.88 2.80 17.36
CA VAL A 153 -10.83 3.89 17.08
C VAL A 153 -10.86 4.21 15.58
N PHE A 154 -9.72 4.33 14.93
CA PHE A 154 -9.67 4.59 13.48
C PHE A 154 -10.23 3.44 12.65
N THR A 155 -10.06 2.20 13.09
CA THR A 155 -10.60 1.02 12.42
C THR A 155 -12.13 0.98 12.55
N VAL A 156 -12.65 1.18 13.74
CA VAL A 156 -14.08 1.18 14.02
C VAL A 156 -14.79 2.34 13.31
N SER A 157 -14.19 3.54 13.33
CA SER A 157 -14.74 4.73 12.67
C SER A 157 -14.87 4.58 11.15
N LYS A 158 -14.11 3.67 10.54
CA LYS A 158 -14.17 3.34 9.11
C LYS A 158 -15.19 2.23 8.81
N LEU A 159 -15.16 1.15 9.57
CA LEU A 159 -15.95 -0.04 9.25
C LEU A 159 -17.45 0.15 9.55
N ILE A 160 -17.79 0.82 10.65
CA ILE A 160 -19.21 1.06 11.00
C ILE A 160 -19.96 1.84 9.92
N PRO A 161 -19.49 3.01 9.44
CA PRO A 161 -20.17 3.74 8.37
C PRO A 161 -20.28 2.94 7.07
N LEU A 162 -19.25 2.12 6.73
CA LEU A 162 -19.29 1.29 5.51
C LEU A 162 -20.32 0.15 5.63
N ILE A 163 -20.40 -0.50 6.78
CA ILE A 163 -21.42 -1.55 7.03
C ILE A 163 -22.82 -0.97 6.99
N LEU A 164 -23.03 0.18 7.67
CA LEU A 164 -24.32 0.88 7.64
C LEU A 164 -24.69 1.33 6.23
N PHE A 165 -23.71 1.83 5.45
CA PHE A 165 -23.89 2.19 4.06
C PHE A 165 -24.37 0.99 3.22
N ILE A 166 -23.73 -0.18 3.38
CA ILE A 166 -24.12 -1.39 2.64
C ILE A 166 -25.53 -1.83 3.05
N ILE A 167 -25.78 -2.00 4.37
CA ILE A 167 -27.05 -2.53 4.86
C ILE A 167 -28.19 -1.61 4.45
N ALA A 168 -28.10 -0.31 4.72
CA ALA A 168 -29.14 0.63 4.37
C ALA A 168 -29.31 0.77 2.86
N GLY A 169 -28.19 0.87 2.11
CA GLY A 169 -28.24 1.08 0.66
C GLY A 169 -28.85 -0.07 -0.13
N LEU A 170 -28.70 -1.32 0.35
CA LEU A 170 -29.29 -2.50 -0.32
C LEU A 170 -30.83 -2.42 -0.46
N PHE A 171 -31.51 -1.75 0.47
CA PHE A 171 -32.98 -1.58 0.41
C PHE A 171 -33.43 -0.51 -0.61
N PHE A 172 -32.50 0.31 -1.12
CA PHE A 172 -32.80 1.42 -2.04
C PHE A 172 -32.28 1.18 -3.46
N ILE A 173 -31.86 -0.03 -3.75
CA ILE A 173 -31.35 -0.41 -5.07
C ILE A 173 -32.49 -0.37 -6.10
N SER A 174 -32.24 0.32 -7.22
CA SER A 174 -33.09 0.28 -8.41
C SER A 174 -32.51 -0.72 -9.42
N PRO A 175 -33.17 -1.86 -9.71
CA PRO A 175 -32.70 -2.85 -10.68
C PRO A 175 -32.52 -2.27 -12.09
N ALA A 176 -33.32 -1.28 -12.46
CA ALA A 176 -33.25 -0.62 -13.77
C ALA A 176 -31.90 0.06 -14.06
N ARG A 177 -31.08 0.32 -13.03
CA ARG A 177 -29.75 0.95 -13.19
C ARG A 177 -28.65 -0.04 -13.59
N PHE A 178 -28.88 -1.33 -13.53
CA PHE A 178 -27.90 -2.37 -13.88
C PHE A 178 -27.93 -2.75 -15.38
N THR A 179 -28.52 -1.91 -16.23
CA THR A 179 -28.53 -2.16 -17.68
C THR A 179 -27.11 -2.07 -18.23
N LEU A 180 -26.70 -3.13 -18.92
CA LEU A 180 -25.45 -3.15 -19.65
C LEU A 180 -25.65 -2.37 -20.98
N THR A 181 -24.87 -1.34 -21.15
CA THR A 181 -24.74 -0.60 -22.41
C THR A 181 -23.74 -1.28 -23.35
N SER A 182 -23.22 -0.59 -24.35
CA SER A 182 -22.15 -1.11 -25.20
C SER A 182 -20.95 -1.57 -24.39
N ALA A 183 -20.35 -2.72 -24.78
CA ALA A 183 -19.17 -3.24 -24.11
C ALA A 183 -18.00 -2.23 -24.21
N PRO A 184 -17.27 -1.99 -23.12
CA PRO A 184 -16.10 -1.11 -23.15
C PRO A 184 -15.01 -1.71 -24.04
N SER A 185 -14.11 -0.87 -24.55
CA SER A 185 -12.92 -1.36 -25.24
C SER A 185 -12.06 -2.20 -24.29
N PHE A 186 -11.29 -3.14 -24.83
CA PHE A 186 -10.36 -3.95 -24.03
C PHE A 186 -9.38 -3.07 -23.22
N GLY A 187 -8.88 -1.98 -23.82
CA GLY A 187 -8.00 -1.02 -23.14
C GLY A 187 -8.68 -0.32 -21.97
N SER A 188 -9.92 0.15 -22.12
CA SER A 188 -10.69 0.76 -21.03
C SER A 188 -10.95 -0.24 -19.89
N PHE A 189 -11.32 -1.48 -20.24
CA PHE A 189 -11.56 -2.50 -19.24
C PHE A 189 -10.28 -2.86 -18.45
N THR A 190 -9.15 -3.01 -19.16
CA THR A 190 -7.85 -3.27 -18.53
C THR A 190 -7.43 -2.10 -17.65
N SER A 191 -7.62 -0.85 -18.07
CA SER A 191 -7.33 0.33 -17.27
C SER A 191 -8.18 0.37 -15.99
N ALA A 192 -9.45 -0.02 -16.05
CA ALA A 192 -10.31 -0.14 -14.87
C ALA A 192 -9.80 -1.22 -13.91
N VAL A 193 -9.46 -2.43 -14.41
CA VAL A 193 -8.87 -3.51 -13.60
C VAL A 193 -7.56 -3.06 -12.98
N PHE A 194 -6.69 -2.38 -13.74
CA PHE A 194 -5.41 -1.85 -13.26
C PHE A 194 -5.59 -0.91 -12.05
N VAL A 195 -6.50 0.07 -12.16
CA VAL A 195 -6.76 1.02 -11.07
C VAL A 195 -7.37 0.32 -9.84
N LEU A 196 -8.21 -0.71 -10.06
CA LEU A 196 -8.82 -1.50 -8.99
C LEU A 196 -7.80 -2.30 -8.17
N VAL A 197 -6.61 -2.61 -8.70
CA VAL A 197 -5.53 -3.22 -7.91
C VAL A 197 -5.24 -2.40 -6.66
N TYR A 198 -5.39 -1.08 -6.71
CA TYR A 198 -5.22 -0.20 -5.55
C TYR A 198 -6.16 -0.56 -4.39
N VAL A 199 -7.44 -0.84 -4.69
CA VAL A 199 -8.48 -1.11 -3.68
C VAL A 199 -8.30 -2.48 -3.03
N PHE A 200 -7.87 -3.48 -3.79
CA PHE A 200 -7.66 -4.86 -3.30
C PHE A 200 -6.28 -5.09 -2.67
N SER A 201 -5.45 -4.07 -2.60
CA SER A 201 -4.06 -4.20 -2.19
C SER A 201 -3.81 -3.67 -0.77
N GLY A 202 -2.57 -3.81 -0.29
CA GLY A 202 -2.15 -3.36 1.04
C GLY A 202 -1.78 -4.53 1.96
N PHE A 203 -2.24 -5.74 1.67
CA PHE A 203 -1.93 -6.93 2.46
C PHE A 203 -0.42 -7.20 2.56
N GLU A 204 0.35 -6.85 1.54
CA GLU A 204 1.81 -6.98 1.54
C GLU A 204 2.49 -6.15 2.63
N ALA A 205 1.88 -5.04 3.03
CA ALA A 205 2.43 -4.18 4.08
C ALA A 205 2.34 -4.82 5.47
N VAL A 206 1.28 -5.60 5.71
CA VAL A 206 1.09 -6.33 6.97
C VAL A 206 2.06 -7.50 7.09
N LEU A 207 2.39 -8.14 5.95
CA LEU A 207 3.36 -9.25 5.91
C LEU A 207 4.79 -8.83 6.25
N VAL A 208 5.10 -7.53 6.23
CA VAL A 208 6.38 -7.01 6.72
C VAL A 208 6.60 -7.36 8.19
N ASN A 209 5.55 -7.46 9.00
CA ASN A 209 5.61 -7.74 10.43
C ASN A 209 5.53 -9.24 10.77
N SER A 210 5.88 -10.12 9.83
CA SER A 210 5.81 -11.59 10.04
C SER A 210 6.60 -12.08 11.26
N GLY A 211 7.62 -11.33 11.70
CA GLY A 211 8.41 -11.65 12.91
C GLY A 211 7.63 -11.55 14.23
N GLU A 212 6.51 -10.83 14.25
CA GLU A 212 5.65 -10.64 15.42
C GLU A 212 4.50 -11.67 15.50
N LEU A 213 4.40 -12.57 14.49
CA LEU A 213 3.35 -13.58 14.43
C LEU A 213 3.69 -14.80 15.28
N ARG A 214 2.71 -15.33 16.02
CA ARG A 214 2.87 -16.56 16.84
C ARG A 214 3.18 -17.79 15.99
N GLN A 215 2.48 -17.96 14.87
CA GLN A 215 2.61 -19.11 13.96
C GLN A 215 2.48 -18.64 12.50
N PRO A 216 3.51 -17.97 11.92
CA PRO A 216 3.42 -17.36 10.59
C PRO A 216 3.06 -18.38 9.51
N GLN A 217 3.53 -19.62 9.61
CA GLN A 217 3.30 -20.69 8.62
C GLN A 217 1.82 -21.02 8.41
N ARG A 218 0.99 -20.91 9.45
CA ARG A 218 -0.46 -21.17 9.44
C ARG A 218 -1.27 -19.89 9.41
N ALA A 219 -0.80 -18.87 10.13
CA ALA A 219 -1.53 -17.61 10.27
C ALA A 219 -1.60 -16.82 8.96
N ILE A 220 -0.50 -16.75 8.20
CA ILE A 220 -0.45 -15.97 6.95
C ILE A 220 -1.40 -16.50 5.88
N PRO A 221 -1.38 -17.80 5.50
CA PRO A 221 -2.33 -18.30 4.50
C PRO A 221 -3.79 -18.14 4.92
N PHE A 222 -4.10 -18.50 6.16
CA PHE A 222 -5.44 -18.36 6.70
C PHE A 222 -5.94 -16.92 6.65
N ALA A 223 -5.12 -15.99 7.15
CA ALA A 223 -5.50 -14.60 7.26
C ALA A 223 -5.64 -13.92 5.89
N LEU A 224 -4.76 -14.24 4.93
CA LEU A 224 -4.88 -13.72 3.56
C LEU A 224 -6.17 -14.19 2.88
N ILE A 225 -6.49 -15.49 2.97
CA ILE A 225 -7.70 -16.03 2.35
C ILE A 225 -8.95 -15.39 2.98
N VAL A 226 -9.06 -15.39 4.30
CA VAL A 226 -10.24 -14.84 5.00
C VAL A 226 -10.38 -13.34 4.77
N ALA A 227 -9.29 -12.58 4.93
CA ALA A 227 -9.34 -11.13 4.81
C ALA A 227 -9.66 -10.68 3.37
N LEU A 228 -9.02 -11.28 2.36
CA LEU A 228 -9.28 -10.92 0.97
C LEU A 228 -10.69 -11.34 0.54
N SER A 229 -11.18 -12.52 0.93
CA SER A 229 -12.56 -12.91 0.65
C SER A 229 -13.56 -11.95 1.26
N THR A 230 -13.34 -11.54 2.51
CA THR A 230 -14.16 -10.51 3.18
C THR A 230 -14.09 -9.17 2.45
N ALA A 231 -12.88 -8.74 2.06
CA ALA A 231 -12.70 -7.49 1.33
C ALA A 231 -13.41 -7.52 -0.04
N VAL A 232 -13.33 -8.62 -0.78
CA VAL A 232 -14.02 -8.80 -2.07
C VAL A 232 -15.54 -8.61 -1.89
N VAL A 233 -16.13 -9.27 -0.89
CA VAL A 233 -17.57 -9.15 -0.62
C VAL A 233 -17.95 -7.70 -0.28
N VAL A 234 -17.21 -7.06 0.64
CA VAL A 234 -17.47 -5.68 1.06
C VAL A 234 -17.35 -4.71 -0.12
N LEU A 235 -16.29 -4.82 -0.89
CA LEU A 235 -16.02 -3.92 -2.02
C LEU A 235 -17.04 -4.08 -3.14
N LEU A 236 -17.44 -5.32 -3.47
CA LEU A 236 -18.51 -5.60 -4.43
C LEU A 236 -19.86 -5.06 -3.96
N LEU A 237 -20.21 -5.26 -2.70
CA LEU A 237 -21.48 -4.73 -2.15
C LEU A 237 -21.52 -3.21 -2.19
N ILE A 238 -20.41 -2.53 -1.88
CA ILE A 238 -20.32 -1.07 -1.99
C ILE A 238 -20.53 -0.63 -3.43
N GLN A 239 -19.88 -1.29 -4.41
CA GLN A 239 -20.05 -0.96 -5.83
C GLN A 239 -21.50 -1.18 -6.29
N ILE A 240 -22.11 -2.28 -5.88
CA ILE A 240 -23.52 -2.61 -6.17
C ILE A 240 -24.43 -1.52 -5.62
N VAL A 241 -24.25 -1.10 -4.36
CA VAL A 241 -25.04 -0.03 -3.76
C VAL A 241 -24.83 1.30 -4.51
N CYS A 242 -23.58 1.66 -4.82
CA CYS A 242 -23.28 2.89 -5.54
C CYS A 242 -23.98 2.93 -6.91
N ILE A 243 -23.92 1.86 -7.71
CA ILE A 243 -24.61 1.75 -9.01
C ILE A 243 -26.13 1.78 -8.82
N GLY A 244 -26.64 0.98 -7.89
CA GLY A 244 -28.08 0.79 -7.70
C GLY A 244 -28.78 2.02 -7.13
N VAL A 245 -28.05 2.88 -6.40
CA VAL A 245 -28.63 4.01 -5.68
C VAL A 245 -28.36 5.34 -6.37
N LEU A 246 -27.17 5.57 -6.93
CA LEU A 246 -26.77 6.86 -7.47
C LEU A 246 -26.94 6.94 -8.99
N PRO A 247 -27.84 7.81 -9.51
CA PRO A 247 -28.08 7.92 -10.97
C PRO A 247 -26.86 8.34 -11.77
N ASP A 248 -26.08 9.28 -11.25
CA ASP A 248 -24.90 9.86 -11.89
C ASP A 248 -23.61 9.51 -11.12
N LEU A 249 -23.39 8.22 -10.91
CA LEU A 249 -22.22 7.72 -10.19
C LEU A 249 -20.91 8.16 -10.84
N ALA A 250 -20.85 8.18 -12.18
CA ALA A 250 -19.64 8.47 -12.95
C ALA A 250 -19.06 9.88 -12.71
N ASN A 251 -19.89 10.84 -12.34
CA ASN A 251 -19.48 12.24 -12.11
C ASN A 251 -19.33 12.58 -10.61
N SER A 252 -19.62 11.65 -9.72
CA SER A 252 -19.53 11.88 -8.28
C SER A 252 -18.06 12.01 -7.81
N GLN A 253 -17.80 13.04 -7.02
CA GLN A 253 -16.51 13.21 -6.34
C GLN A 253 -16.43 12.45 -5.02
N ARG A 254 -17.59 12.13 -4.44
CA ARG A 254 -17.76 11.47 -3.11
C ARG A 254 -18.85 10.41 -3.19
N PRO A 255 -18.67 9.35 -4.01
CA PRO A 255 -19.74 8.43 -4.38
C PRO A 255 -20.48 7.81 -3.20
N LEU A 256 -19.80 7.47 -2.11
CA LEU A 256 -20.44 6.92 -0.92
C LEU A 256 -21.27 7.97 -0.18
N ALA A 257 -20.76 9.19 -0.06
CA ALA A 257 -21.50 10.28 0.59
C ALA A 257 -22.73 10.65 -0.23
N ASP A 258 -22.56 10.82 -1.55
CA ASP A 258 -23.66 11.20 -2.44
C ASP A 258 -24.73 10.09 -2.52
N ALA A 259 -24.34 8.80 -2.58
CA ALA A 259 -25.28 7.70 -2.53
C ALA A 259 -26.02 7.63 -1.18
N SER A 260 -25.34 7.90 -0.06
CA SER A 260 -25.97 7.87 1.27
C SER A 260 -27.05 8.93 1.46
N PHE A 261 -27.03 10.01 0.69
CA PHE A 261 -28.09 11.03 0.71
C PHE A 261 -29.44 10.44 0.32
N VAL A 262 -29.48 9.47 -0.58
CA VAL A 262 -30.73 8.87 -1.09
C VAL A 262 -31.48 8.11 0.01
N PHE A 263 -30.76 7.42 0.92
CA PHE A 263 -31.39 6.57 1.93
C PHE A 263 -31.28 7.10 3.37
N LEU A 264 -30.38 8.06 3.66
CA LEU A 264 -30.24 8.70 4.97
C LEU A 264 -30.54 10.21 4.96
N GLY A 265 -30.95 10.76 3.81
CA GLY A 265 -31.14 12.19 3.64
C GLY A 265 -29.89 12.99 3.98
N ARG A 266 -30.05 14.17 4.57
CA ARG A 266 -28.92 15.06 4.91
C ARG A 266 -27.92 14.47 5.91
N ALA A 267 -28.33 13.52 6.74
CA ALA A 267 -27.44 12.86 7.71
C ALA A 267 -26.42 11.92 7.04
N GLY A 268 -26.78 11.29 5.91
CA GLY A 268 -25.93 10.35 5.22
C GLY A 268 -24.57 10.94 4.80
N PRO A 269 -24.53 11.96 3.95
CA PRO A 269 -23.27 12.60 3.55
C PRO A 269 -22.45 13.15 4.71
N LEU A 270 -23.13 13.69 5.76
CA LEU A 270 -22.47 14.18 6.96
C LEU A 270 -21.69 13.06 7.68
N VAL A 271 -22.38 11.95 7.98
CA VAL A 271 -21.79 10.81 8.71
C VAL A 271 -20.68 10.15 7.89
N ILE A 272 -20.94 9.89 6.60
CA ILE A 272 -19.95 9.27 5.69
C ILE A 272 -18.73 10.17 5.53
N SER A 273 -18.90 11.48 5.31
CA SER A 273 -17.77 12.38 5.10
C SER A 273 -16.97 12.59 6.38
N ALA A 274 -17.61 12.76 7.53
CA ALA A 274 -16.91 12.88 8.81
C ALA A 274 -16.14 11.60 9.16
N GLY A 275 -16.77 10.43 9.02
CA GLY A 275 -16.12 9.13 9.22
C GLY A 275 -14.95 8.92 8.27
N ALA A 276 -15.08 9.29 7.00
CA ALA A 276 -14.01 9.24 6.01
C ALA A 276 -12.82 10.12 6.41
N LEU A 277 -13.05 11.37 6.80
CA LEU A 277 -11.98 12.29 7.21
C LEU A 277 -11.19 11.76 8.41
N ILE A 278 -11.88 11.28 9.45
CA ILE A 278 -11.25 10.69 10.65
C ILE A 278 -10.41 9.47 10.27
N SER A 279 -11.00 8.57 9.48
CA SER A 279 -10.34 7.35 9.02
C SER A 279 -9.11 7.64 8.16
N ILE A 280 -9.24 8.56 7.20
CA ILE A 280 -8.14 8.92 6.29
C ILE A 280 -7.01 9.58 7.07
N PHE A 281 -7.30 10.50 8.00
CA PHE A 281 -6.29 11.14 8.84
C PHE A 281 -5.48 10.12 9.65
N GLY A 282 -6.17 9.16 10.28
CA GLY A 282 -5.52 8.07 11.00
C GLY A 282 -4.64 7.20 10.09
N THR A 283 -5.14 6.84 8.91
CA THR A 283 -4.41 6.05 7.92
C THR A 283 -3.18 6.79 7.39
N LEU A 284 -3.30 8.09 7.10
CA LEU A 284 -2.18 8.94 6.67
C LEU A 284 -1.07 8.98 7.73
N ASN A 285 -1.42 9.06 9.01
CA ASN A 285 -0.44 9.04 10.10
C ASN A 285 0.31 7.69 10.16
N VAL A 286 -0.39 6.56 10.03
CA VAL A 286 0.22 5.23 9.98
C VAL A 286 1.14 5.07 8.76
N ILE A 287 0.69 5.53 7.58
CA ILE A 287 1.50 5.46 6.36
C ILE A 287 2.74 6.34 6.48
N MET A 288 2.64 7.55 7.03
CA MET A 288 3.78 8.43 7.26
C MET A 288 4.80 7.76 8.17
N LEU A 289 4.35 7.18 9.29
CA LEU A 289 5.20 6.45 10.22
C LEU A 289 5.93 5.27 9.54
N ALA A 290 5.21 4.46 8.79
CA ALA A 290 5.76 3.31 8.09
C ALA A 290 6.69 3.72 6.92
N CYS A 291 6.35 4.81 6.21
CA CYS A 291 7.13 5.36 5.12
C CYS A 291 8.52 5.82 5.59
N THR A 292 8.58 6.47 6.75
CA THR A 292 9.84 7.04 7.29
C THR A 292 10.79 5.99 7.85
N ARG A 293 10.26 4.88 8.33
CA ARG A 293 11.08 3.78 8.87
C ARG A 293 11.81 2.97 7.81
N LEU A 294 11.30 2.94 6.58
CA LEU A 294 11.89 2.15 5.51
C LEU A 294 13.23 2.71 5.04
N PRO A 295 13.36 4.01 4.63
CA PRO A 295 14.67 4.58 4.28
C PRO A 295 15.63 4.63 5.48
N PHE A 296 15.14 4.80 6.70
CA PHE A 296 15.94 4.66 7.91
C PHE A 296 16.56 3.26 8.03
N ALA A 297 15.75 2.20 7.90
CA ALA A 297 16.22 0.82 7.96
C ALA A 297 17.20 0.48 6.82
N MET A 298 16.96 1.00 5.60
CA MET A 298 17.86 0.82 4.47
C MET A 298 19.19 1.57 4.67
N ALA A 299 19.17 2.75 5.29
CA ALA A 299 20.37 3.52 5.59
C ALA A 299 21.20 2.88 6.72
N THR A 300 20.58 2.29 7.73
CA THR A 300 21.30 1.52 8.78
C THR A 300 21.98 0.28 8.22
N GLN A 301 21.47 -0.27 7.13
CA GLN A 301 22.08 -1.39 6.39
C GLN A 301 23.06 -0.92 5.29
N HIS A 302 23.45 0.35 5.27
CA HIS A 302 24.34 0.96 4.28
C HIS A 302 23.84 0.86 2.82
N GLN A 303 22.53 0.75 2.63
CA GLN A 303 21.89 0.71 1.30
C GLN A 303 21.48 2.11 0.82
N LEU A 304 21.29 3.06 1.74
CA LEU A 304 21.00 4.46 1.48
C LEU A 304 21.98 5.36 2.26
N PRO A 305 22.07 6.66 1.92
CA PRO A 305 23.00 7.59 2.57
C PRO A 305 22.82 7.62 4.09
N THR A 306 23.93 7.56 4.82
CA THR A 306 23.98 7.52 6.29
C THR A 306 23.23 8.64 7.02
N PRO A 307 23.07 9.88 6.50
CA PRO A 307 22.25 10.89 7.15
C PRO A 307 20.80 10.44 7.43
N LEU A 308 20.22 9.58 6.58
CA LEU A 308 18.88 9.05 6.78
C LEU A 308 18.76 8.13 8.02
N ALA A 309 19.88 7.58 8.50
CA ALA A 309 19.96 6.80 9.73
C ALA A 309 20.12 7.65 11.01
N ARG A 310 20.20 8.99 10.91
CA ARG A 310 20.35 9.84 12.08
C ARG A 310 19.08 9.92 12.91
N VAL A 311 19.25 9.68 14.23
CA VAL A 311 18.17 9.76 15.22
C VAL A 311 18.26 11.09 15.97
N HIS A 312 17.13 11.76 16.16
CA HIS A 312 17.06 13.02 16.90
C HIS A 312 17.36 12.79 18.40
N LYS A 313 18.25 13.60 18.99
CA LYS A 313 18.75 13.40 20.38
C LYS A 313 17.62 13.40 21.41
N ARG A 314 16.66 14.32 21.30
CA ARG A 314 15.55 14.49 22.28
C ARG A 314 14.38 13.54 22.00
N PHE A 315 13.89 13.48 20.75
CA PHE A 315 12.66 12.77 20.40
C PHE A 315 12.88 11.28 20.04
N ARG A 316 14.14 10.87 19.84
CA ARG A 316 14.52 9.52 19.47
C ARG A 316 13.85 9.02 18.16
N THR A 317 13.58 9.94 17.24
CA THR A 317 12.95 9.69 15.94
C THR A 317 13.92 9.91 14.78
N PRO A 318 13.79 9.24 13.64
CA PRO A 318 14.65 9.38 12.46
C PRO A 318 14.28 10.66 11.68
N HIS A 319 14.63 11.82 12.23
CA HIS A 319 14.15 13.13 11.76
C HIS A 319 14.48 13.44 10.30
N ILE A 320 15.66 13.05 9.79
CA ILE A 320 16.03 13.28 8.39
C ILE A 320 15.16 12.41 7.46
N SER A 321 14.95 11.13 7.79
CA SER A 321 14.05 10.28 7.03
C SER A 321 12.61 10.80 7.05
N ILE A 322 12.14 11.34 8.19
CA ILE A 322 10.79 11.95 8.30
C ILE A 322 10.68 13.16 7.38
N LEU A 323 11.62 14.09 7.41
CA LEU A 323 11.60 15.29 6.57
C LEU A 323 11.70 14.94 5.08
N THR A 324 12.55 13.98 4.70
CA THR A 324 12.68 13.52 3.31
C THR A 324 11.38 12.91 2.81
N CYS A 325 10.74 12.04 3.61
CA CYS A 325 9.45 11.45 3.25
C CYS A 325 8.35 12.51 3.16
N ALA A 326 8.30 13.47 4.09
CA ALA A 326 7.33 14.55 4.10
C ALA A 326 7.47 15.44 2.85
N ALA A 327 8.70 15.83 2.49
CA ALA A 327 8.96 16.63 1.29
C ALA A 327 8.54 15.89 0.02
N ALA A 328 8.91 14.61 -0.12
CA ALA A 328 8.51 13.79 -1.27
C ALA A 328 6.98 13.60 -1.34
N ALA A 329 6.33 13.28 -0.21
CA ALA A 329 4.89 13.12 -0.13
C ALA A 329 4.15 14.42 -0.47
N LEU A 330 4.63 15.57 0.02
CA LEU A 330 4.08 16.88 -0.28
C LEU A 330 4.18 17.18 -1.78
N LEU A 331 5.35 16.96 -2.37
CA LEU A 331 5.58 17.20 -3.80
C LEU A 331 4.59 16.39 -4.65
N ILE A 332 4.47 15.08 -4.40
CA ILE A 332 3.53 14.22 -5.14
C ILE A 332 2.08 14.64 -4.90
N SER A 333 1.72 15.05 -3.67
CA SER A 333 0.36 15.47 -3.33
C SER A 333 -0.04 16.78 -3.98
N LEU A 334 0.89 17.71 -4.18
CA LEU A 334 0.64 19.01 -4.82
C LEU A 334 0.62 18.93 -6.35
N THR A 335 1.48 18.10 -6.94
CA THR A 335 1.65 18.01 -8.41
C THR A 335 0.76 16.97 -9.06
N GLY A 336 0.33 15.93 -8.33
CA GLY A 336 -0.46 14.81 -8.83
C GLY A 336 -1.96 14.98 -8.63
N THR A 337 -2.73 14.34 -9.53
CA THR A 337 -4.15 14.08 -9.32
C THR A 337 -4.37 12.78 -8.55
N PHE A 338 -5.60 12.54 -8.07
CA PHE A 338 -5.95 11.26 -7.43
C PHE A 338 -5.59 10.05 -8.31
N ILE A 339 -6.06 10.04 -9.57
CA ILE A 339 -5.82 8.92 -10.50
C ILE A 339 -4.32 8.76 -10.82
N TYR A 340 -3.57 9.85 -10.99
CA TYR A 340 -2.12 9.78 -11.18
C TYR A 340 -1.42 9.11 -9.99
N ALA A 341 -1.73 9.52 -8.76
CA ALA A 341 -1.14 8.93 -7.56
C ALA A 341 -1.54 7.44 -7.38
N VAL A 342 -2.79 7.08 -7.70
CA VAL A 342 -3.24 5.68 -7.74
C VAL A 342 -2.40 4.87 -8.72
N LYS A 343 -2.23 5.35 -9.97
CA LYS A 343 -1.47 4.64 -11.00
C LYS A 343 -0.01 4.43 -10.62
N ILE A 344 0.66 5.46 -10.08
CA ILE A 344 2.03 5.31 -9.54
C ILE A 344 2.07 4.24 -8.44
N THR A 345 1.11 4.26 -7.52
CA THR A 345 1.00 3.26 -6.45
C THR A 345 0.83 1.85 -7.02
N VAL A 346 -0.01 1.69 -8.04
CA VAL A 346 -0.28 0.40 -8.67
C VAL A 346 0.94 -0.13 -9.42
N ILE A 347 1.61 0.71 -10.23
CA ILE A 347 2.82 0.31 -10.98
C ILE A 347 3.88 -0.23 -10.01
N THR A 348 4.23 0.57 -9.00
CA THR A 348 5.26 0.18 -8.02
C THR A 348 4.88 -1.09 -7.24
N ARG A 349 3.61 -1.23 -6.92
CA ARG A 349 3.06 -2.39 -6.19
C ARG A 349 3.03 -3.66 -7.04
N VAL A 350 2.59 -3.57 -8.28
CA VAL A 350 2.56 -4.71 -9.22
C VAL A 350 3.97 -5.23 -9.47
N MET A 351 5.00 -4.36 -9.52
CA MET A 351 6.40 -4.78 -9.59
C MET A 351 6.84 -5.57 -8.35
N VAL A 352 6.42 -5.16 -7.15
CA VAL A 352 6.66 -5.92 -5.90
C VAL A 352 5.95 -7.28 -5.95
N TYR A 353 4.72 -7.30 -6.48
CA TYR A 353 3.95 -8.54 -6.63
C TYR A 353 4.62 -9.49 -7.62
N ALA A 354 5.04 -8.99 -8.78
CA ALA A 354 5.80 -9.76 -9.77
C ALA A 354 7.07 -10.39 -9.16
N SER A 355 7.82 -9.60 -8.38
CA SER A 355 9.02 -10.09 -7.68
C SER A 355 8.69 -11.22 -6.70
N THR A 356 7.65 -11.09 -5.89
CA THR A 356 7.25 -12.13 -4.92
C THR A 356 6.75 -13.39 -5.63
N CYS A 357 5.94 -13.24 -6.69
CA CYS A 357 5.49 -14.36 -7.50
C CYS A 357 6.66 -15.08 -8.15
N ALA A 358 7.62 -14.35 -8.75
CA ALA A 358 8.82 -14.92 -9.37
C ALA A 358 9.77 -15.60 -8.35
N ALA A 359 9.75 -15.18 -7.10
CA ALA A 359 10.54 -15.82 -6.04
C ALA A 359 10.04 -17.24 -5.69
N LEU A 360 8.74 -17.52 -5.84
CA LEU A 360 8.12 -18.79 -5.45
C LEU A 360 8.80 -20.02 -6.08
N PRO A 361 8.98 -20.14 -7.41
CA PRO A 361 9.63 -21.30 -8.03
C PRO A 361 11.10 -21.43 -7.61
N ILE A 362 11.81 -20.34 -7.37
CA ILE A 362 13.21 -20.34 -6.92
C ILE A 362 13.30 -20.87 -5.49
N LEU A 363 12.46 -20.37 -4.60
CA LEU A 363 12.42 -20.78 -3.19
C LEU A 363 11.97 -22.23 -3.04
N ARG A 364 11.07 -22.74 -3.91
CA ARG A 364 10.68 -24.16 -3.91
C ARG A 364 11.83 -25.12 -4.22
N ARG A 365 12.84 -24.69 -5.02
CA ARG A 365 14.00 -25.51 -5.36
C ARG A 365 15.03 -25.59 -4.22
N ARG A 366 14.97 -24.69 -3.24
CA ARG A 366 15.91 -24.69 -2.11
C ARG A 366 15.38 -25.59 -0.99
N LYS A 367 16.12 -26.67 -0.68
CA LYS A 367 15.76 -27.71 0.34
C LYS A 367 15.41 -27.08 1.69
N ALA A 368 16.16 -26.11 2.16
CA ALA A 368 15.96 -25.42 3.44
C ALA A 368 14.55 -24.77 3.58
N PHE A 369 13.90 -24.44 2.46
CA PHE A 369 12.56 -23.86 2.45
C PHE A 369 11.44 -24.87 2.21
N THR A 370 11.75 -26.09 1.83
CA THR A 370 10.75 -27.13 1.52
C THR A 370 10.21 -27.78 2.77
N GLU A 371 11.03 -27.86 3.83
CA GLU A 371 10.70 -28.52 5.10
C GLU A 371 9.87 -27.65 6.04
N THR A 372 9.94 -26.32 5.93
CA THR A 372 9.28 -25.37 6.84
C THR A 372 7.87 -24.94 6.40
N SER A 373 7.46 -25.22 5.17
CA SER A 373 6.18 -24.75 4.61
C SER A 373 5.03 -25.69 4.96
N SER A 374 4.07 -25.20 5.76
CA SER A 374 2.80 -25.90 6.03
C SER A 374 1.74 -25.64 4.94
N PHE A 375 1.91 -24.64 4.09
CA PHE A 375 0.99 -24.28 3.01
C PHE A 375 1.70 -24.34 1.65
N LYS A 376 1.12 -25.10 0.72
CA LYS A 376 1.60 -25.21 -0.65
C LYS A 376 0.44 -24.96 -1.62
N VAL A 377 0.61 -24.01 -2.52
CA VAL A 377 -0.37 -23.75 -3.59
C VAL A 377 -0.40 -24.92 -4.56
N PRO A 378 -1.57 -25.53 -4.84
CA PRO A 378 -1.70 -26.51 -5.89
C PRO A 378 -1.22 -25.91 -7.21
N ALA A 379 -0.42 -26.67 -7.99
CA ALA A 379 0.17 -26.19 -9.23
C ALA A 379 0.91 -24.83 -9.09
N GLY A 380 1.59 -24.58 -7.95
CA GLY A 380 2.13 -23.26 -7.60
C GLY A 380 3.16 -22.69 -8.59
N ILE A 381 3.91 -23.53 -9.34
CA ILE A 381 4.82 -23.03 -10.38
C ILE A 381 4.02 -22.48 -11.58
N PRO A 382 3.07 -23.20 -12.19
CA PRO A 382 2.18 -22.62 -13.20
C PRO A 382 1.44 -21.37 -12.73
N VAL A 383 0.87 -21.39 -11.50
CA VAL A 383 0.19 -20.22 -10.90
C VAL A 383 1.15 -19.03 -10.80
N SER A 384 2.37 -19.25 -10.35
CA SER A 384 3.40 -18.20 -10.27
C SER A 384 3.70 -17.60 -11.65
N ILE A 385 3.87 -18.42 -12.68
CA ILE A 385 4.13 -17.96 -14.05
C ILE A 385 2.94 -17.13 -14.57
N ILE A 386 1.72 -17.60 -14.36
CA ILE A 386 0.51 -16.86 -14.73
C ILE A 386 0.45 -15.53 -13.99
N CYS A 387 0.72 -15.49 -12.69
CA CYS A 387 0.75 -14.25 -11.92
C CYS A 387 1.80 -13.26 -12.43
N VAL A 388 3.00 -13.73 -12.78
CA VAL A 388 4.05 -12.88 -13.38
C VAL A 388 3.60 -12.34 -14.73
N ALA A 389 2.98 -13.18 -15.59
CA ALA A 389 2.44 -12.75 -16.87
C ALA A 389 1.32 -11.72 -16.71
N ILE A 390 0.41 -11.90 -15.75
CA ILE A 390 -0.64 -10.93 -15.40
C ILE A 390 -0.02 -9.62 -14.90
N CYS A 391 0.97 -9.67 -14.02
CA CYS A 391 1.67 -8.48 -13.56
C CYS A 391 2.31 -7.73 -14.74
N PHE A 392 2.96 -8.45 -15.64
CA PHE A 392 3.55 -7.85 -16.84
C PHE A 392 2.49 -7.22 -17.75
N TRP A 393 1.37 -7.92 -18.00
CA TRP A 393 0.25 -7.38 -18.75
C TRP A 393 -0.30 -6.09 -18.13
N LEU A 394 -0.50 -6.06 -16.81
CA LEU A 394 -0.93 -4.86 -16.11
C LEU A 394 0.07 -3.71 -16.24
N LEU A 395 1.37 -3.98 -16.17
CA LEU A 395 2.41 -2.95 -16.33
C LEU A 395 2.45 -2.38 -17.75
N VAL A 396 2.33 -3.23 -18.77
CA VAL A 396 2.27 -2.79 -20.18
C VAL A 396 1.00 -1.97 -20.45
N SER A 397 -0.07 -2.23 -19.72
CA SER A 397 -1.34 -1.50 -19.85
C SER A 397 -1.37 -0.19 -19.08
N SER A 398 -0.29 0.17 -18.38
CA SER A 398 -0.16 1.47 -17.71
C SER A 398 0.15 2.58 -18.74
N ASP A 399 -0.25 3.81 -18.42
CA ASP A 399 0.03 4.94 -19.28
C ASP A 399 1.53 5.28 -19.28
N TRP A 400 2.04 5.68 -20.43
CA TRP A 400 3.45 6.03 -20.63
C TRP A 400 3.99 7.05 -19.63
N ARG A 401 3.17 8.02 -19.24
CA ARG A 401 3.57 9.09 -18.33
C ARG A 401 3.95 8.56 -16.96
N GLU A 402 3.07 7.77 -16.35
CA GLU A 402 3.29 7.19 -15.03
C GLU A 402 4.38 6.12 -15.06
N ALA A 403 4.44 5.31 -16.12
CA ALA A 403 5.49 4.31 -16.31
C ALA A 403 6.87 4.96 -16.42
N ARG A 404 7.01 6.04 -17.19
CA ARG A 404 8.24 6.84 -17.31
C ARG A 404 8.66 7.38 -15.95
N ASP A 405 7.74 8.00 -15.20
CA ASP A 405 8.06 8.66 -13.93
C ASP A 405 8.49 7.64 -12.86
N VAL A 406 7.86 6.45 -12.82
CA VAL A 406 8.32 5.33 -11.99
C VAL A 406 9.69 4.81 -12.43
N SER A 407 9.93 4.70 -13.75
CA SER A 407 11.22 4.27 -14.28
C SER A 407 12.34 5.24 -13.89
N ILE A 408 12.10 6.55 -13.99
CA ILE A 408 13.04 7.58 -13.53
C ILE A 408 13.33 7.41 -12.02
N ALA A 409 12.29 7.20 -11.21
CA ALA A 409 12.46 7.01 -9.78
C ALA A 409 13.24 5.73 -9.44
N ILE A 410 13.06 4.65 -10.20
CA ILE A 410 13.84 3.41 -10.07
C ILE A 410 15.30 3.65 -10.40
N VAL A 411 15.59 4.28 -11.53
CA VAL A 411 16.96 4.61 -11.96
C VAL A 411 17.65 5.50 -10.92
N ALA A 412 16.97 6.53 -10.43
CA ALA A 412 17.47 7.39 -9.36
C ALA A 412 17.82 6.59 -8.10
N GLY A 413 16.94 5.65 -7.68
CA GLY A 413 17.20 4.76 -6.55
C GLY A 413 18.42 3.87 -6.76
N LEU A 414 18.56 3.28 -7.92
CA LEU A 414 19.73 2.43 -8.25
C LEU A 414 21.02 3.22 -8.27
N ILE A 415 21.01 4.47 -8.78
CA ILE A 415 22.18 5.37 -8.74
C ILE A 415 22.56 5.68 -7.28
N VAL A 416 21.57 6.06 -6.44
CA VAL A 416 21.82 6.33 -5.01
C VAL A 416 22.40 5.09 -4.31
N TYR A 417 21.86 3.90 -4.61
CA TYR A 417 22.37 2.64 -4.07
C TYR A 417 23.82 2.36 -4.48
N ALA A 418 24.13 2.51 -5.78
CA ALA A 418 25.48 2.30 -6.31
C ALA A 418 26.49 3.26 -5.67
N LEU A 419 26.15 4.56 -5.60
CA LEU A 419 26.99 5.58 -4.97
C LEU A 419 27.23 5.28 -3.48
N THR A 420 26.18 4.94 -2.74
CA THR A 420 26.28 4.60 -1.32
C THR A 420 27.18 3.39 -1.10
N ARG A 421 27.09 2.38 -1.95
CA ARG A 421 27.91 1.17 -1.86
C ARG A 421 29.39 1.45 -2.17
N ILE A 422 29.68 2.26 -3.18
CA ILE A 422 31.05 2.69 -3.51
C ILE A 422 31.65 3.45 -2.33
N MET A 423 30.95 4.42 -1.76
CA MET A 423 31.41 5.21 -0.61
C MET A 423 31.63 4.35 0.64
N SER A 424 30.78 3.36 0.88
CA SER A 424 30.90 2.43 2.02
C SER A 424 32.15 1.53 1.87
N ASN A 425 32.41 1.03 0.68
CA ASN A 425 33.59 0.19 0.39
C ASN A 425 34.88 1.00 0.50
N SER A 426 34.91 2.24 0.01
CA SER A 426 36.06 3.15 0.14
C SER A 426 36.42 3.42 1.61
N ARG A 427 35.43 3.68 2.47
CA ARG A 427 35.64 3.89 3.92
C ARG A 427 36.16 2.64 4.62
N ARG A 428 35.66 1.44 4.26
CA ARG A 428 36.18 0.18 4.79
C ARG A 428 37.62 -0.08 4.38
N GLY A 429 37.96 0.22 3.13
CA GLY A 429 39.35 0.11 2.62
C GLY A 429 40.32 1.08 3.31
N ALA A 430 39.89 2.30 3.61
CA ALA A 430 40.67 3.28 4.36
C ALA A 430 40.91 2.84 5.81
N ALA A 431 39.87 2.36 6.50
CA ALA A 431 39.96 1.88 7.88
C ALA A 431 40.87 0.64 8.03
N ILE A 432 40.86 -0.27 7.04
CA ILE A 432 41.79 -1.44 7.02
C ILE A 432 43.24 -0.98 6.80
N LYS A 433 43.46 0.06 5.98
CA LYS A 433 44.81 0.61 5.80
C LYS A 433 45.34 1.29 7.05
N GLU A 434 44.53 2.06 7.77
CA GLU A 434 44.93 2.70 9.04
C GLU A 434 45.29 1.67 10.10
N THR A 435 44.49 0.60 10.27
CA THR A 435 44.81 -0.47 11.24
C THR A 435 46.04 -1.28 10.83
N SER A 436 46.37 -1.39 9.54
CA SER A 436 47.61 -2.09 9.10
C SER A 436 48.85 -1.22 9.24
N THR A 437 48.73 0.11 9.20
CA THR A 437 49.87 1.05 9.45
C THR A 437 50.20 1.11 10.93
N ASP A 438 49.19 1.16 11.81
CA ASP A 438 49.39 1.13 13.27
C ASP A 438 50.03 -0.19 13.76
N TYR A 439 49.82 -1.31 13.07
CA TYR A 439 50.45 -2.60 13.45
C TYR A 439 51.92 -2.68 13.04
N ASN A 440 52.31 -2.02 11.96
CA ASN A 440 53.72 -1.97 11.54
C ASN A 440 54.56 -1.02 12.39
N ASP A 441 53.97 0.02 12.97
CA ASP A 441 54.69 0.97 13.86
C ASP A 441 54.98 0.41 15.28
N TYR A 442 54.44 -0.79 15.61
CA TYR A 442 54.72 -1.48 16.88
C TYR A 442 55.72 -2.64 16.75
N VAL A 443 56.22 -2.91 15.54
CA VAL A 443 57.14 -4.06 15.26
C VAL A 443 58.60 -3.60 14.97
N ASP A 444 58.88 -2.29 14.93
CA ASP A 444 60.19 -1.66 14.90
C ASP A 444 60.49 -1.08 16.29
#